data_603f0fbf97b16bc2f5c2f482eb2871d6
#
_entry.id   603f0fbf97b16bc2f5c2f482eb2871d6
#
_cell.length_a   1.000
_cell.length_b   1.000
_cell.length_c   1.000
_cell.angle_alpha   90.00
_cell.angle_beta   90.00
_cell.angle_gamma   90.00
#
_symmetry.space_group_name_H-M   'P 1'
#
loop_
_entity.id
_entity.type
_entity.pdbx_description
1 polymer ?
#
loop_
_entity_poly.entity_id
_entity_poly.type
_entity_poly.pdbx_seq_one_letter_code
_entity_poly.pdbx_strand_id
1 'polypeptide(L)'
;MQVDLGFDKVEKVLHVADVHIRNYKRHKEYKQVFRKLYKAARALPKNSLIYVAGDIVHTKTDISPELVSMVSEFLNSLAKIRPTVIIAGNHDANLNNPNRLDSLTPIVDNLNNDNLYYLRDSGIYSFADVDFIVYSVLQETTTWPNAKDSKSKNRIGVFHGAVNNSKTDAGYTVRDENLPLKTFDGCHMVMLGDIHKYQHLNKAETVTYAGLFRLAS
;
A
#
# COMPACT_ATOMS: atom_id res chain seq x y z
N MET A 1 -7.85 -10.41 11.74
CA MET A 1 -9.03 -10.54 10.83
C MET A 1 -8.70 -11.58 9.78
N GLN A 2 -9.60 -12.50 9.52
CA GLN A 2 -9.46 -13.48 8.44
C GLN A 2 -10.48 -13.15 7.34
N VAL A 3 -10.01 -13.10 6.10
CA VAL A 3 -10.81 -12.75 4.92
C VAL A 3 -10.95 -13.99 4.05
N ASP A 4 -12.19 -14.33 3.68
CA ASP A 4 -12.48 -15.35 2.68
C ASP A 4 -12.42 -14.72 1.28
N LEU A 5 -11.50 -15.20 0.46
CA LEU A 5 -11.30 -14.72 -0.92
C LEU A 5 -11.96 -15.65 -1.96
N GLY A 6 -12.57 -16.75 -1.52
CA GLY A 6 -13.06 -17.79 -2.43
C GLY A 6 -11.95 -18.64 -3.08
N PHE A 7 -10.71 -18.53 -2.57
CA PHE A 7 -9.58 -19.38 -2.93
C PHE A 7 -8.61 -19.54 -1.75
N ASP A 8 -7.92 -20.68 -1.67
CA ASP A 8 -7.10 -21.04 -0.50
C ASP A 8 -5.64 -20.61 -0.62
N LYS A 9 -5.19 -20.22 -1.81
CA LYS A 9 -3.77 -19.88 -2.05
C LYS A 9 -3.62 -18.64 -2.92
N VAL A 10 -2.78 -17.71 -2.46
CA VAL A 10 -2.35 -16.53 -3.21
C VAL A 10 -1.18 -16.90 -4.11
N GLU A 11 -1.34 -16.73 -5.42
CA GLU A 11 -0.28 -17.00 -6.39
C GLU A 11 0.65 -15.80 -6.61
N LYS A 12 0.08 -14.59 -6.65
CA LYS A 12 0.85 -13.35 -6.87
C LYS A 12 0.24 -12.18 -6.11
N VAL A 13 1.10 -11.23 -5.74
CA VAL A 13 0.69 -9.92 -5.23
C VAL A 13 1.26 -8.85 -6.15
N LEU A 14 0.39 -8.01 -6.74
CA LEU A 14 0.80 -6.84 -7.50
C LEU A 14 1.04 -5.68 -6.53
N HIS A 15 2.28 -5.27 -6.38
CA HIS A 15 2.69 -4.20 -5.49
C HIS A 15 2.70 -2.85 -6.23
N VAL A 16 1.88 -1.92 -5.76
CA VAL A 16 1.74 -0.54 -6.26
C VAL A 16 1.96 0.40 -5.08
N ALA A 17 2.61 1.54 -5.30
CA ALA A 17 2.82 2.57 -4.27
C ALA A 17 2.79 3.98 -4.89
N ASP A 18 2.63 4.98 -4.04
CA ASP A 18 2.92 6.39 -4.35
C ASP A 18 2.17 6.88 -5.60
N VAL A 19 0.85 6.70 -5.62
CA VAL A 19 -0.01 7.08 -6.76
C VAL A 19 -0.13 8.60 -6.86
N HIS A 20 -0.24 9.29 -5.73
CA HIS A 20 -0.27 10.74 -5.58
C HIS A 20 -1.27 11.43 -6.52
N ILE A 21 -2.52 10.98 -6.53
CA ILE A 21 -3.58 11.63 -7.32
C ILE A 21 -3.72 13.09 -6.86
N ARG A 22 -3.57 14.03 -7.81
CA ARG A 22 -3.58 15.47 -7.53
C ARG A 22 -4.93 16.09 -7.87
N ASN A 23 -5.32 17.11 -7.08
CA ASN A 23 -6.43 17.97 -7.44
C ASN A 23 -6.17 18.65 -8.79
N TYR A 24 -7.17 18.65 -9.67
CA TYR A 24 -7.24 19.40 -10.94
C TYR A 24 -6.05 19.28 -11.90
N LYS A 25 -5.02 18.47 -11.58
CA LYS A 25 -3.80 18.37 -12.38
C LYS A 25 -3.58 16.95 -12.90
N ARG A 26 -3.20 16.85 -14.16
CA ARG A 26 -2.74 15.61 -14.81
C ARG A 26 -3.77 14.46 -14.83
N HIS A 27 -5.07 14.74 -14.69
CA HIS A 27 -6.11 13.71 -14.65
C HIS A 27 -6.16 12.85 -15.92
N LYS A 28 -5.87 13.41 -17.10
CA LYS A 28 -5.77 12.64 -18.36
C LYS A 28 -4.61 11.63 -18.30
N GLU A 29 -3.47 12.03 -17.75
CA GLU A 29 -2.29 11.18 -17.60
C GLU A 29 -2.55 10.05 -16.60
N TYR A 30 -3.15 10.35 -15.43
CA TYR A 30 -3.56 9.32 -14.48
C TYR A 30 -4.45 8.26 -15.13
N LYS A 31 -5.47 8.67 -15.89
CA LYS A 31 -6.35 7.73 -16.61
C LYS A 31 -5.59 6.83 -17.59
N GLN A 32 -4.54 7.32 -18.23
CA GLN A 32 -3.69 6.50 -19.12
C GLN A 32 -2.86 5.48 -18.33
N VAL A 33 -2.24 5.91 -17.20
CA VAL A 33 -1.46 5.03 -16.30
C VAL A 33 -2.36 3.97 -15.70
N PHE A 34 -3.55 4.35 -15.21
CA PHE A 34 -4.52 3.42 -14.65
C PHE A 34 -4.96 2.35 -15.64
N ARG A 35 -5.20 2.72 -16.91
CA ARG A 35 -5.52 1.71 -17.96
C ARG A 35 -4.41 0.68 -18.13
N LYS A 36 -3.13 1.10 -18.09
CA LYS A 36 -1.99 0.17 -18.16
C LYS A 36 -1.94 -0.74 -16.93
N LEU A 37 -2.14 -0.17 -15.72
CA LEU A 37 -2.20 -0.93 -14.49
C LEU A 37 -3.33 -1.96 -14.52
N TYR A 38 -4.55 -1.54 -14.91
CA TYR A 38 -5.70 -2.44 -15.01
C TYR A 38 -5.46 -3.57 -16.01
N LYS A 39 -4.77 -3.28 -17.13
CA LYS A 39 -4.36 -4.32 -18.09
C LYS A 39 -3.39 -5.32 -17.46
N ALA A 40 -2.37 -4.84 -16.74
CA ALA A 40 -1.43 -5.68 -16.03
C ALA A 40 -2.12 -6.52 -14.93
N ALA A 41 -3.00 -5.91 -14.14
CA ALA A 41 -3.76 -6.59 -13.10
C ALA A 41 -4.67 -7.70 -13.66
N ARG A 42 -5.31 -7.48 -14.83
CA ARG A 42 -6.13 -8.52 -15.49
C ARG A 42 -5.29 -9.70 -16.00
N ALA A 43 -4.04 -9.45 -16.35
CA ALA A 43 -3.12 -10.49 -16.83
C ALA A 43 -2.58 -11.41 -15.73
N LEU A 44 -2.78 -11.04 -14.45
CA LEU A 44 -2.39 -11.89 -13.32
C LEU A 44 -3.28 -13.13 -13.22
N PRO A 45 -2.78 -14.23 -12.62
CA PRO A 45 -3.60 -15.38 -12.24
C PRO A 45 -4.84 -14.95 -11.43
N LYS A 46 -5.91 -15.74 -11.48
CA LYS A 46 -7.16 -15.40 -10.79
C LYS A 46 -6.96 -15.27 -9.27
N ASN A 47 -6.14 -16.15 -8.70
CA ASN A 47 -5.81 -16.19 -7.27
C ASN A 47 -4.69 -15.19 -6.91
N SER A 48 -4.80 -13.96 -7.40
CA SER A 48 -3.81 -12.91 -7.10
C SER A 48 -4.46 -11.78 -6.32
N LEU A 49 -3.64 -11.03 -5.57
CA LEU A 49 -4.02 -9.82 -4.86
C LEU A 49 -3.39 -8.59 -5.52
N ILE A 50 -4.02 -7.45 -5.32
CA ILE A 50 -3.40 -6.15 -5.57
C ILE A 50 -3.14 -5.51 -4.22
N TYR A 51 -1.94 -4.99 -4.01
CA TYR A 51 -1.58 -4.24 -2.81
C TYR A 51 -1.14 -2.83 -3.19
N VAL A 52 -1.76 -1.81 -2.57
CA VAL A 52 -1.42 -0.40 -2.74
C VAL A 52 -0.83 0.14 -1.43
N ALA A 53 0.46 0.43 -1.47
CA ALA A 53 1.27 0.78 -0.31
C ALA A 53 1.20 2.28 0.03
N GLY A 54 0.02 2.84 0.17
CA GLY A 54 -0.19 4.22 0.63
C GLY A 54 0.09 5.31 -0.42
N ASP A 55 -0.06 6.55 0.02
CA ASP A 55 0.09 7.79 -0.77
C ASP A 55 -0.76 7.77 -2.04
N ILE A 56 -2.04 7.41 -1.85
CA ILE A 56 -3.03 7.38 -2.93
C ILE A 56 -3.41 8.79 -3.35
N VAL A 57 -3.63 9.68 -2.37
CA VAL A 57 -3.84 11.12 -2.64
C VAL A 57 -2.52 11.90 -2.49
N HIS A 58 -2.43 13.04 -3.17
CA HIS A 58 -1.25 13.90 -3.08
C HIS A 58 -1.27 14.84 -1.87
N THR A 59 -2.46 15.26 -1.44
CA THR A 59 -2.66 16.19 -0.32
C THR A 59 -3.80 15.73 0.56
N LYS A 60 -3.55 15.65 1.86
CA LYS A 60 -4.48 15.15 2.88
C LYS A 60 -5.58 16.14 3.28
N THR A 61 -5.44 17.42 2.94
CA THR A 61 -6.35 18.49 3.40
C THR A 61 -7.07 19.22 2.28
N ASP A 62 -6.60 19.09 1.04
CA ASP A 62 -7.19 19.71 -0.14
C ASP A 62 -7.82 18.62 -1.02
N ILE A 63 -9.07 18.28 -0.73
CA ILE A 63 -9.83 17.20 -1.34
C ILE A 63 -10.99 17.79 -2.12
N SER A 64 -10.90 17.76 -3.45
CA SER A 64 -12.01 18.19 -4.33
C SER A 64 -12.96 17.03 -4.67
N PRO A 65 -14.20 17.31 -5.08
CA PRO A 65 -15.12 16.29 -5.58
C PRO A 65 -14.55 15.46 -6.73
N GLU A 66 -13.78 16.10 -7.63
CA GLU A 66 -13.13 15.41 -8.75
C GLU A 66 -12.04 14.46 -8.30
N LEU A 67 -11.28 14.83 -7.25
CA LEU A 67 -10.29 13.95 -6.63
C LEU A 67 -10.98 12.74 -5.99
N VAL A 68 -12.03 12.96 -5.19
CA VAL A 68 -12.82 11.87 -4.59
C VAL A 68 -13.33 10.93 -5.66
N SER A 69 -13.92 11.47 -6.74
CA SER A 69 -14.41 10.67 -7.86
C SER A 69 -13.30 9.83 -8.51
N MET A 70 -12.12 10.41 -8.73
CA MET A 70 -10.99 9.71 -9.36
C MET A 70 -10.40 8.63 -8.46
N VAL A 71 -10.25 8.89 -7.16
CA VAL A 71 -9.79 7.90 -6.18
C VAL A 71 -10.79 6.76 -6.08
N SER A 72 -12.09 7.08 -6.01
CA SER A 72 -13.17 6.10 -5.97
C SER A 72 -13.16 5.20 -7.22
N GLU A 73 -13.05 5.81 -8.42
CA GLU A 73 -12.96 5.05 -9.69
C GLU A 73 -11.72 4.16 -9.72
N PHE A 74 -10.58 4.66 -9.27
CA PHE A 74 -9.31 3.93 -9.21
C PHE A 74 -9.41 2.69 -8.33
N LEU A 75 -9.80 2.86 -7.07
CA LEU A 75 -9.91 1.79 -6.10
C LEU A 75 -10.97 0.76 -6.49
N ASN A 76 -12.15 1.21 -6.89
CA ASN A 76 -13.24 0.34 -7.31
C ASN A 76 -12.88 -0.47 -8.56
N SER A 77 -12.14 0.12 -9.51
CA SER A 77 -11.69 -0.57 -10.71
C SER A 77 -10.67 -1.67 -10.40
N LEU A 78 -9.75 -1.43 -9.46
CA LEU A 78 -8.81 -2.45 -8.99
C LEU A 78 -9.55 -3.60 -8.29
N ALA A 79 -10.44 -3.28 -7.35
CA ALA A 79 -11.21 -4.25 -6.59
C ALA A 79 -12.15 -5.13 -7.45
N LYS A 80 -12.66 -4.57 -8.58
CA LYS A 80 -13.40 -5.36 -9.59
C LYS A 80 -12.53 -6.33 -10.37
N ILE A 81 -11.22 -6.12 -10.43
CA ILE A 81 -10.30 -6.99 -11.16
C ILE A 81 -9.76 -8.10 -10.25
N ARG A 82 -9.31 -7.75 -9.05
CA ARG A 82 -8.77 -8.66 -8.03
C ARG A 82 -9.03 -8.10 -6.64
N PRO A 83 -9.10 -8.93 -5.59
CA PRO A 83 -9.12 -8.45 -4.22
C PRO A 83 -7.97 -7.48 -3.99
N THR A 84 -8.30 -6.29 -3.50
CA THR A 84 -7.37 -5.17 -3.39
C THR A 84 -7.18 -4.76 -1.94
N VAL A 85 -5.95 -4.84 -1.47
CA VAL A 85 -5.53 -4.41 -0.13
C VAL A 85 -4.87 -3.05 -0.23
N ILE A 86 -5.25 -2.12 0.63
CA ILE A 86 -4.62 -0.80 0.71
C ILE A 86 -4.24 -0.46 2.14
N ILE A 87 -3.19 0.32 2.32
CA ILE A 87 -2.83 1.00 3.56
C ILE A 87 -2.77 2.51 3.33
N ALA A 88 -2.75 3.30 4.40
CA ALA A 88 -2.51 4.74 4.30
C ALA A 88 -1.02 5.05 4.21
N GLY A 89 -0.69 6.14 3.49
CA GLY A 89 0.58 6.82 3.56
C GLY A 89 0.50 8.16 4.30
N ASN A 90 1.62 8.86 4.40
CA ASN A 90 1.70 10.14 5.10
C ASN A 90 1.02 11.29 4.33
N HIS A 91 0.77 11.13 3.04
CA HIS A 91 -0.04 12.05 2.23
C HIS A 91 -1.55 11.76 2.33
N ASP A 92 -1.95 10.58 2.79
CA ASP A 92 -3.36 10.23 2.97
C ASP A 92 -3.91 10.68 4.33
N ALA A 93 -3.04 10.99 5.32
CA ALA A 93 -3.44 11.34 6.67
C ALA A 93 -2.62 12.48 7.29
N ASN A 94 -3.21 13.20 8.24
CA ASN A 94 -2.48 14.19 9.02
C ASN A 94 -1.85 13.54 10.26
N LEU A 95 -0.60 13.09 10.14
CA LEU A 95 0.12 12.40 11.22
C LEU A 95 0.33 13.27 12.47
N ASN A 96 0.27 14.61 12.34
CA ASN A 96 0.38 15.53 13.48
C ASN A 96 -0.95 15.71 14.24
N ASN A 97 -2.05 15.14 13.74
CA ASN A 97 -3.35 15.19 14.40
C ASN A 97 -4.09 13.85 14.23
N PRO A 98 -3.82 12.87 15.10
CA PRO A 98 -4.36 11.52 15.01
C PRO A 98 -5.90 11.47 15.19
N ASN A 99 -6.51 12.54 15.74
CA ASN A 99 -7.96 12.63 15.91
C ASN A 99 -8.71 13.00 14.60
N ARG A 100 -7.99 13.40 13.55
CA ARG A 100 -8.59 13.65 12.24
C ARG A 100 -8.71 12.35 11.45
N LEU A 101 -9.81 12.23 10.72
CA LEU A 101 -9.93 11.18 9.71
C LEU A 101 -8.86 11.34 8.63
N ASP A 102 -8.35 10.23 8.16
CA ASP A 102 -7.57 10.17 6.93
C ASP A 102 -8.49 10.37 5.70
N SER A 103 -7.89 10.65 4.55
CA SER A 103 -8.64 10.93 3.31
C SER A 103 -9.29 9.68 2.72
N LEU A 104 -8.78 8.49 3.06
CA LEU A 104 -9.21 7.22 2.45
C LEU A 104 -10.43 6.63 3.14
N THR A 105 -10.52 6.73 4.47
CA THR A 105 -11.63 6.17 5.25
C THR A 105 -13.00 6.53 4.67
N PRO A 106 -13.36 7.82 4.48
CA PRO A 106 -14.70 8.16 3.97
C PRO A 106 -14.92 7.71 2.52
N ILE A 107 -13.86 7.59 1.72
CA ILE A 107 -13.97 7.12 0.34
C ILE A 107 -14.24 5.62 0.32
N VAL A 108 -13.48 4.86 1.09
CA VAL A 108 -13.60 3.38 1.15
C VAL A 108 -14.94 2.97 1.72
N ASP A 109 -15.37 3.60 2.83
CA ASP A 109 -16.66 3.31 3.47
C ASP A 109 -17.83 3.54 2.51
N ASN A 110 -17.76 4.62 1.70
CA ASN A 110 -18.82 4.91 0.73
C ASN A 110 -18.77 4.03 -0.53
N LEU A 111 -17.62 3.43 -0.86
CA LEU A 111 -17.53 2.48 -1.99
C LEU A 111 -18.27 1.18 -1.71
N ASN A 112 -18.33 0.75 -0.45
CA ASN A 112 -18.99 -0.47 -0.01
C ASN A 112 -18.70 -1.67 -0.93
N ASN A 113 -17.40 -1.91 -1.19
CA ASN A 113 -16.94 -2.95 -2.10
C ASN A 113 -16.25 -4.07 -1.33
N ASP A 114 -16.85 -5.26 -1.32
CA ASP A 114 -16.39 -6.44 -0.55
C ASP A 114 -15.00 -6.95 -0.96
N ASN A 115 -14.48 -6.53 -2.11
CA ASN A 115 -13.14 -6.86 -2.58
C ASN A 115 -12.09 -5.76 -2.32
N LEU A 116 -12.47 -4.68 -1.60
CA LEU A 116 -11.57 -3.60 -1.21
C LEU A 116 -11.32 -3.63 0.29
N TYR A 117 -10.09 -3.88 0.68
CA TYR A 117 -9.68 -4.05 2.08
C TYR A 117 -8.75 -2.93 2.49
N TYR A 118 -9.24 -1.97 3.26
CA TYR A 118 -8.42 -0.92 3.84
C TYR A 118 -7.89 -1.36 5.20
N LEU A 119 -6.63 -1.70 5.27
CA LEU A 119 -5.94 -2.09 6.49
C LEU A 119 -5.38 -0.84 7.18
N ARG A 120 -6.27 -0.10 7.83
CA ARG A 120 -5.97 1.18 8.46
C ARG A 120 -5.05 1.03 9.66
N ASP A 121 -5.32 0.03 10.49
CA ASP A 121 -4.63 -0.16 11.76
C ASP A 121 -3.53 -1.22 11.67
N SER A 122 -2.54 -1.10 12.55
CA SER A 122 -1.50 -2.12 12.70
C SER A 122 -2.09 -3.44 13.16
N GLY A 123 -1.59 -4.54 12.64
CA GLY A 123 -2.11 -5.86 12.99
C GLY A 123 -1.73 -6.96 12.01
N ILE A 124 -2.24 -8.16 12.26
CA ILE A 124 -2.08 -9.33 11.41
C ILE A 124 -3.42 -9.61 10.73
N TYR A 125 -3.43 -9.60 9.41
CA TYR A 125 -4.62 -9.78 8.58
C TYR A 125 -4.41 -10.94 7.61
N SER A 126 -5.24 -11.97 7.72
CA SER A 126 -5.10 -13.21 6.95
C SER A 126 -5.96 -13.19 5.69
N PHE A 127 -5.31 -13.43 4.56
CA PHE A 127 -5.91 -13.53 3.22
C PHE A 127 -5.49 -14.86 2.60
N ALA A 128 -6.38 -15.83 2.57
CA ALA A 128 -6.06 -17.20 2.16
C ALA A 128 -4.84 -17.76 2.96
N ASP A 129 -3.76 -18.14 2.28
CA ASP A 129 -2.53 -18.68 2.90
C ASP A 129 -1.48 -17.60 3.24
N VAL A 130 -1.79 -16.31 3.07
CA VAL A 130 -0.88 -15.18 3.30
C VAL A 130 -1.38 -14.33 4.47
N ASP A 131 -0.47 -13.97 5.39
CA ASP A 131 -0.73 -12.94 6.39
C ASP A 131 -0.03 -11.62 6.00
N PHE A 132 -0.81 -10.55 5.92
CA PHE A 132 -0.31 -9.19 5.87
C PHE A 132 -0.03 -8.70 7.28
N ILE A 133 1.23 -8.38 7.56
CA ILE A 133 1.70 -7.81 8.83
C ILE A 133 1.77 -6.31 8.61
N VAL A 134 0.75 -5.60 9.08
CA VAL A 134 0.59 -4.16 8.85
C VAL A 134 1.29 -3.36 9.94
N TYR A 135 2.23 -2.54 9.54
CA TYR A 135 2.92 -1.54 10.34
C TYR A 135 2.35 -0.16 9.95
N SER A 136 1.23 0.23 10.57
CA SER A 136 0.52 1.44 10.16
C SER A 136 1.26 2.72 10.57
N VAL A 137 1.38 3.67 9.64
CA VAL A 137 1.91 5.02 9.91
C VAL A 137 0.96 5.87 10.77
N LEU A 138 -0.29 5.41 10.92
CA LEU A 138 -1.33 6.11 11.70
C LEU A 138 -1.23 5.80 13.19
N GLN A 139 -0.34 4.90 13.59
CA GLN A 139 -0.21 4.41 14.95
C GLN A 139 1.24 4.41 15.42
N GLU A 140 1.43 4.52 16.72
CA GLU A 140 2.74 4.46 17.36
C GLU A 140 3.43 3.11 17.12
N THR A 141 4.75 3.13 16.94
CA THR A 141 5.55 1.92 16.69
C THR A 141 5.44 0.89 17.81
N THR A 142 5.11 1.32 19.03
CA THR A 142 4.88 0.47 20.21
C THR A 142 3.66 -0.44 20.06
N THR A 143 2.74 -0.12 19.14
CA THR A 143 1.54 -0.91 18.86
C THR A 143 1.73 -1.86 17.67
N TRP A 144 2.88 -1.83 17.03
CA TRP A 144 3.13 -2.65 15.86
C TRP A 144 3.22 -4.14 16.20
N PRO A 145 2.66 -5.00 15.35
CA PRO A 145 2.64 -6.43 15.60
C PRO A 145 4.04 -7.06 15.47
N ASN A 146 4.25 -8.13 16.19
CA ASN A 146 5.40 -8.99 15.92
C ASN A 146 5.01 -10.00 14.82
N ALA A 147 5.74 -10.00 13.72
CA ALA A 147 5.46 -10.90 12.60
C ALA A 147 5.51 -12.39 12.98
N LYS A 148 6.26 -12.74 14.05
CA LYS A 148 6.37 -14.11 14.56
C LYS A 148 5.10 -14.62 15.23
N ASP A 149 4.18 -13.72 15.59
CA ASP A 149 2.88 -14.10 16.18
C ASP A 149 1.90 -14.62 15.10
N SER A 150 2.21 -14.38 13.82
CA SER A 150 1.47 -14.98 12.70
C SER A 150 1.70 -16.49 12.63
N LYS A 151 0.62 -17.23 12.40
CA LYS A 151 0.63 -18.69 12.20
C LYS A 151 0.87 -19.08 10.74
N SER A 152 0.73 -18.14 9.80
CA SER A 152 0.97 -18.41 8.39
C SER A 152 2.45 -18.65 8.10
N LYS A 153 2.70 -19.54 7.13
CA LYS A 153 4.03 -19.71 6.55
C LYS A 153 4.40 -18.60 5.56
N ASN A 154 3.41 -17.83 5.09
CA ASN A 154 3.58 -16.76 4.12
C ASN A 154 3.24 -15.42 4.79
N ARG A 155 4.26 -14.71 5.29
CA ARG A 155 4.12 -13.43 6.00
C ARG A 155 4.68 -12.30 5.15
N ILE A 156 3.82 -11.35 4.79
CA ILE A 156 4.19 -10.16 4.04
C ILE A 156 4.08 -8.95 4.96
N GLY A 157 5.22 -8.36 5.31
CA GLY A 157 5.26 -7.07 6.00
C GLY A 157 4.85 -5.95 5.05
N VAL A 158 3.98 -5.06 5.50
CA VAL A 158 3.53 -3.91 4.71
C VAL A 158 3.66 -2.63 5.52
N PHE A 159 4.32 -1.64 4.93
CA PHE A 159 4.60 -0.36 5.58
C PHE A 159 4.73 0.75 4.54
N HIS A 160 4.34 1.96 4.92
CA HIS A 160 4.57 3.16 4.15
C HIS A 160 5.44 4.13 4.95
N GLY A 161 6.68 4.32 4.54
CA GLY A 161 7.63 5.20 5.19
C GLY A 161 9.08 4.89 4.83
N ALA A 162 9.95 5.82 5.19
CA ALA A 162 11.37 5.71 4.90
C ALA A 162 12.07 4.76 5.89
N VAL A 163 12.65 3.69 5.38
CA VAL A 163 13.42 2.70 6.15
C VAL A 163 14.91 3.02 6.09
N ASN A 164 15.64 2.77 7.17
CA ASN A 164 17.08 3.02 7.23
C ASN A 164 17.82 2.37 6.05
N ASN A 165 18.78 3.12 5.48
CA ASN A 165 19.57 2.80 4.29
C ASN A 165 18.80 2.80 2.95
N SER A 166 17.52 3.16 2.88
CA SER A 166 16.86 3.42 1.61
C SER A 166 17.46 4.64 0.90
N LYS A 167 17.36 4.69 -0.42
CA LYS A 167 17.89 5.79 -1.25
C LYS A 167 16.74 6.54 -1.91
N THR A 168 16.68 7.84 -1.67
CA THR A 168 15.68 8.70 -2.32
C THR A 168 15.99 8.90 -3.81
N ASP A 169 15.05 9.45 -4.58
CA ASP A 169 15.24 9.82 -5.99
C ASP A 169 16.39 10.81 -6.18
N ALA A 170 16.59 11.71 -5.22
CA ALA A 170 17.67 12.69 -5.23
C ALA A 170 19.05 12.08 -4.86
N GLY A 171 19.11 10.78 -4.59
CA GLY A 171 20.35 10.06 -4.28
C GLY A 171 20.76 10.10 -2.80
N TYR A 172 19.99 10.75 -1.93
CA TYR A 172 20.24 10.71 -0.49
C TYR A 172 19.98 9.34 0.09
N THR A 173 20.85 8.91 1.01
CA THR A 173 20.61 7.71 1.81
C THR A 173 19.92 8.10 3.11
N VAL A 174 18.77 7.50 3.39
CA VAL A 174 18.03 7.68 4.64
C VAL A 174 18.87 7.13 5.80
N ARG A 175 19.03 7.93 6.84
CA ARG A 175 19.73 7.57 8.08
C ARG A 175 18.72 7.68 9.23
N ASP A 176 17.86 6.70 9.35
CA ASP A 176 16.89 6.60 10.44
C ASP A 176 17.15 5.36 11.26
N GLU A 177 17.80 5.53 12.42
CA GLU A 177 18.11 4.44 13.34
C GLU A 177 16.85 3.89 14.04
N ASN A 178 15.75 4.65 14.05
CA ASN A 178 14.50 4.23 14.67
C ASN A 178 13.73 3.23 13.81
N LEU A 179 14.04 3.18 12.51
CA LEU A 179 13.37 2.27 11.57
C LEU A 179 14.37 1.37 10.82
N PRO A 180 15.08 0.48 11.52
CA PRO A 180 16.01 -0.46 10.92
C PRO A 180 15.27 -1.61 10.23
N LEU A 181 15.93 -2.28 9.28
CA LEU A 181 15.37 -3.46 8.60
C LEU A 181 14.91 -4.58 9.55
N LYS A 182 15.55 -4.72 10.71
CA LYS A 182 15.17 -5.70 11.75
C LYS A 182 13.74 -5.51 12.28
N THR A 183 13.14 -4.34 12.08
CA THR A 183 11.72 -4.09 12.40
C THR A 183 10.80 -5.11 11.75
N PHE A 184 11.18 -5.61 10.59
CA PHE A 184 10.40 -6.55 9.78
C PHE A 184 10.85 -8.01 9.96
N ASP A 185 11.63 -8.30 10.99
CA ASP A 185 12.10 -9.66 11.26
C ASP A 185 10.93 -10.62 11.47
N GLY A 186 10.97 -11.76 10.78
CA GLY A 186 9.88 -12.74 10.76
C GLY A 186 8.97 -12.62 9.55
N CYS A 187 9.01 -11.54 8.76
CA CYS A 187 8.39 -11.46 7.45
C CYS A 187 9.24 -12.19 6.40
N HIS A 188 8.59 -12.90 5.47
CA HIS A 188 9.26 -13.53 4.33
C HIS A 188 9.49 -12.54 3.20
N MET A 189 8.59 -11.57 3.08
CA MET A 189 8.66 -10.46 2.13
C MET A 189 8.19 -9.18 2.82
N VAL A 190 8.72 -8.04 2.40
CA VAL A 190 8.26 -6.71 2.87
C VAL A 190 8.02 -5.82 1.66
N MET A 191 6.83 -5.24 1.58
CA MET A 191 6.38 -4.37 0.50
C MET A 191 6.20 -2.95 1.04
N LEU A 192 7.03 -2.02 0.55
CA LEU A 192 7.17 -0.66 1.07
C LEU A 192 6.66 0.39 0.09
N GLY A 193 6.11 1.50 0.61
CA GLY A 193 5.85 2.76 -0.08
C GLY A 193 6.61 3.93 0.54
N ASP A 194 6.47 5.18 0.00
CA ASP A 194 7.09 6.45 0.38
C ASP A 194 8.37 6.80 -0.40
N ILE A 195 9.24 5.86 -0.64
CA ILE A 195 10.45 6.11 -1.44
C ILE A 195 10.15 5.85 -2.92
N HIS A 196 10.17 6.90 -3.71
CA HIS A 196 9.79 6.87 -5.12
C HIS A 196 10.78 6.14 -6.04
N LYS A 197 11.95 5.76 -5.53
CA LYS A 197 12.94 4.98 -6.25
C LYS A 197 12.69 3.47 -6.04
N TYR A 198 12.43 2.75 -7.14
CA TYR A 198 12.41 1.28 -7.09
C TYR A 198 13.75 0.74 -6.58
N GLN A 199 13.72 -0.05 -5.53
CA GLN A 199 14.91 -0.65 -4.94
C GLN A 199 14.59 -1.83 -4.03
N HIS A 200 15.58 -2.72 -3.89
CA HIS A 200 15.63 -3.73 -2.84
C HIS A 200 16.58 -3.27 -1.73
N LEU A 201 16.19 -3.43 -0.49
CA LEU A 201 17.00 -3.02 0.66
C LEU A 201 17.92 -4.12 1.20
N ASN A 202 17.73 -5.36 0.73
CA ASN A 202 18.55 -6.51 1.14
C ASN A 202 18.98 -7.34 -0.06
N LYS A 203 20.04 -8.14 0.11
CA LYS A 203 20.60 -9.00 -0.95
C LYS A 203 19.64 -10.11 -1.41
N ALA A 204 18.70 -10.51 -0.56
CA ALA A 204 17.71 -11.53 -0.89
C ALA A 204 16.52 -10.97 -1.70
N GLU A 205 16.49 -9.65 -1.96
CA GLU A 205 15.44 -8.93 -2.69
C GLU A 205 14.04 -9.10 -2.09
N THR A 206 13.98 -9.42 -0.79
CA THR A 206 12.72 -9.64 -0.07
C THR A 206 12.14 -8.39 0.57
N VAL A 207 12.90 -7.28 0.64
CA VAL A 207 12.44 -5.99 1.15
C VAL A 207 12.50 -4.96 0.02
N THR A 208 11.33 -4.51 -0.46
CA THR A 208 11.23 -3.80 -1.74
C THR A 208 10.35 -2.57 -1.66
N TYR A 209 10.85 -1.45 -2.19
CA TYR A 209 10.03 -0.30 -2.59
C TYR A 209 9.55 -0.47 -4.03
N ALA A 210 8.25 -0.29 -4.26
CA ALA A 210 7.67 -0.35 -5.62
C ALA A 210 8.12 0.85 -6.49
N GLY A 211 8.47 1.94 -5.85
CA GLY A 211 8.75 3.22 -6.50
C GLY A 211 7.49 3.95 -6.95
N LEU A 212 7.67 5.18 -7.42
CA LEU A 212 6.57 6.04 -7.84
C LEU A 212 5.82 5.43 -9.03
N PHE A 213 4.50 5.42 -8.93
CA PHE A 213 3.62 4.99 -10.00
C PHE A 213 3.60 6.01 -11.14
N ARG A 214 4.39 5.77 -12.21
CA ARG A 214 4.54 6.67 -13.38
C ARG A 214 4.21 5.97 -14.70
N LEU A 215 3.88 6.79 -15.71
CA LEU A 215 4.15 6.41 -17.09
C LEU A 215 5.67 6.36 -17.27
N ALA A 216 6.22 5.22 -17.71
CA ALA A 216 7.55 5.24 -18.32
C ALA A 216 7.50 6.21 -19.50
N SER A 217 8.34 7.22 -19.45
CA SER A 217 8.56 8.17 -20.55
C SER A 217 9.09 7.47 -21.78
#